data_b32ae825e13dee912a31ba13924142e6
#
_entry.id   b32ae825e13dee912a31ba13924142e6
#
_cell.length_a   1.000
_cell.length_b   1.000
_cell.length_c   1.000
_cell.angle_alpha   90.00
_cell.angle_beta   90.00
_cell.angle_gamma   90.00
#
_symmetry.space_group_name_H-M   'P 1'
#
loop_
_entity.id
_entity.type
_entity.pdbx_description
1 polymer ?
#
loop_
_entity_poly.entity_id
_entity_poly.type
_entity_poly.pdbx_seq_one_letter_code
_entity_poly.pdbx_strand_id
1 'polypeptide(L)'
;MSPGGERGEQSVTTATRAEVCVMACAEAWRGDGEILAAAMGTCSVLGARLARLTFEPGLLTTDGGALLTAEAIPLGAPAAADGAEGWLPFREHLWLVQNGRRHVMMGASQIDRHGNTNISVIGPWDRPKSQLLGSRGAPGNTICNPVSYWIPRQSPRVFVEKVDMVSGVGYDRARALGPSASRFHGLRRVVTDLGVFDFGTPDGAMRLVSVHPGVSVDEVIAATGFELATGTGEVPVTREPAGEELRLIREVLDPKSLRDREVKA
;
A
#
# COMPACT_ATOMS: atom_id res chain seq x y z
N MET A 1 7.31 -49.93 -27.89
CA MET A 1 6.29 -48.91 -28.01
C MET A 1 6.21 -48.22 -26.66
N SER A 2 6.90 -47.07 -26.56
CA SER A 2 6.82 -46.21 -25.35
C SER A 2 5.78 -45.12 -25.60
N PRO A 3 4.89 -44.84 -24.67
CA PRO A 3 3.99 -43.69 -24.79
C PRO A 3 4.75 -42.43 -24.38
N GLY A 4 4.85 -41.50 -25.33
CA GLY A 4 5.37 -40.17 -25.11
C GLY A 4 4.45 -39.41 -24.12
N GLY A 5 5.03 -39.03 -23.00
CA GLY A 5 4.39 -38.07 -22.09
C GLY A 5 4.40 -36.67 -22.70
N GLU A 6 3.27 -36.20 -23.14
CA GLU A 6 3.03 -34.79 -23.42
C GLU A 6 3.17 -34.01 -22.13
N ARG A 7 4.30 -33.31 -21.98
CA ARG A 7 4.39 -32.22 -21.01
C ARG A 7 3.55 -31.07 -21.56
N GLY A 8 2.36 -30.89 -21.02
CA GLY A 8 1.53 -29.74 -21.31
C GLY A 8 2.32 -28.46 -21.04
N GLU A 9 2.58 -27.67 -22.07
CA GLU A 9 3.02 -26.29 -21.95
C GLU A 9 1.98 -25.57 -21.09
N GLN A 10 2.33 -25.33 -19.82
CA GLN A 10 1.60 -24.37 -19.00
C GLN A 10 1.79 -23.01 -19.69
N SER A 11 0.74 -22.51 -20.31
CA SER A 11 0.72 -21.15 -20.84
C SER A 11 1.08 -20.22 -19.68
N VAL A 12 2.24 -19.57 -19.79
CA VAL A 12 2.67 -18.57 -18.82
C VAL A 12 1.71 -17.40 -18.97
N THR A 13 0.68 -17.39 -18.13
CA THR A 13 -0.29 -16.29 -18.11
C THR A 13 0.40 -15.09 -17.52
N THR A 14 0.74 -14.11 -18.36
CA THR A 14 1.40 -12.86 -17.95
C THR A 14 0.54 -12.12 -16.90
N ALA A 15 1.18 -11.63 -15.84
CA ALA A 15 0.51 -10.83 -14.83
C ALA A 15 0.10 -9.45 -15.41
N THR A 16 -1.07 -8.97 -15.03
CA THR A 16 -1.50 -7.61 -15.37
C THR A 16 -0.81 -6.59 -14.45
N ARG A 17 -0.78 -5.32 -14.86
CA ARG A 17 -0.26 -4.22 -14.03
C ARG A 17 -0.94 -4.20 -12.66
N ALA A 18 -2.27 -4.36 -12.60
CA ALA A 18 -3.01 -4.40 -11.35
C ALA A 18 -2.57 -5.56 -10.44
N GLU A 19 -2.27 -6.73 -10.99
CA GLU A 19 -1.79 -7.90 -10.23
C GLU A 19 -0.37 -7.69 -9.70
N VAL A 20 0.50 -7.04 -10.46
CA VAL A 20 1.82 -6.62 -9.98
C VAL A 20 1.69 -5.62 -8.82
N CYS A 21 0.77 -4.65 -8.92
CA CYS A 21 0.49 -3.71 -7.83
C CYS A 21 -0.04 -4.41 -6.58
N VAL A 22 -0.94 -5.39 -6.72
CA VAL A 22 -1.40 -6.23 -5.60
C VAL A 22 -0.24 -6.94 -4.93
N MET A 23 0.68 -7.52 -5.73
CA MET A 23 1.86 -8.19 -5.21
C MET A 23 2.81 -7.23 -4.49
N ALA A 24 3.06 -6.05 -5.08
CA ALA A 24 3.88 -5.01 -4.46
C ALA A 24 3.27 -4.50 -3.14
N CYS A 25 1.95 -4.37 -3.08
CA CYS A 25 1.23 -4.08 -1.83
C CYS A 25 1.38 -5.23 -0.81
N ALA A 26 1.31 -6.49 -1.24
CA ALA A 26 1.49 -7.64 -0.35
C ALA A 26 2.90 -7.65 0.28
N GLU A 27 3.93 -7.37 -0.51
CA GLU A 27 5.32 -7.30 -0.02
C GLU A 27 5.55 -6.21 1.04
N ALA A 28 4.71 -5.16 1.08
CA ALA A 28 4.81 -4.13 2.12
C ALA A 28 4.48 -4.66 3.53
N TRP A 29 3.80 -5.78 3.64
CA TRP A 29 3.43 -6.44 4.90
C TRP A 29 4.46 -7.48 5.35
N ARG A 30 5.47 -7.77 4.54
CA ARG A 30 6.46 -8.81 4.84
C ARG A 30 7.22 -8.51 6.14
N GLY A 31 7.25 -9.49 7.04
CA GLY A 31 7.92 -9.41 8.34
C GLY A 31 7.11 -8.69 9.43
N ASP A 32 5.84 -8.40 9.20
CA ASP A 32 4.99 -7.73 10.19
C ASP A 32 4.52 -8.65 11.31
N GLY A 33 4.37 -9.95 11.04
CA GLY A 33 3.89 -10.92 12.02
C GLY A 33 2.45 -10.64 12.46
N GLU A 34 2.16 -10.84 13.75
CA GLU A 34 0.84 -10.63 14.33
C GLU A 34 0.54 -9.15 14.58
N ILE A 35 0.05 -8.48 13.54
CA ILE A 35 -0.38 -7.07 13.58
C ILE A 35 -1.66 -6.90 12.75
N LEU A 36 -2.48 -5.90 13.08
CA LEU A 36 -3.66 -5.58 12.28
C LEU A 36 -3.23 -4.90 10.96
N ALA A 37 -3.47 -5.56 9.84
CA ALA A 37 -3.30 -5.00 8.51
C ALA A 37 -4.50 -4.11 8.16
N ALA A 38 -4.32 -2.79 8.27
CA ALA A 38 -5.36 -1.80 7.98
C ALA A 38 -5.14 -1.19 6.58
N ALA A 39 -5.59 -1.91 5.56
CA ALA A 39 -5.42 -1.52 4.16
C ALA A 39 -6.62 -0.72 3.62
N MET A 40 -6.33 0.31 2.81
CA MET A 40 -7.33 1.20 2.19
C MET A 40 -7.08 1.27 0.68
N GLY A 41 -8.07 0.90 -0.11
CA GLY A 41 -8.00 0.77 -1.57
C GLY A 41 -8.06 -0.70 -2.01
N THR A 42 -8.41 -0.93 -3.26
CA THR A 42 -8.65 -2.29 -3.80
C THR A 42 -7.37 -3.12 -3.78
N CYS A 43 -6.31 -2.63 -4.43
CA CYS A 43 -5.05 -3.38 -4.53
C CYS A 43 -4.37 -3.57 -3.16
N SER A 44 -4.47 -2.60 -2.27
CA SER A 44 -3.89 -2.71 -0.92
C SER A 44 -4.63 -3.73 -0.04
N VAL A 45 -5.97 -3.78 -0.11
CA VAL A 45 -6.76 -4.80 0.60
C VAL A 45 -6.46 -6.19 0.07
N LEU A 46 -6.40 -6.36 -1.25
CA LEU A 46 -6.01 -7.61 -1.88
C LEU A 46 -4.59 -8.02 -1.49
N GLY A 47 -3.65 -7.05 -1.43
CA GLY A 47 -2.27 -7.28 -1.01
C GLY A 47 -2.17 -7.79 0.42
N ALA A 48 -2.89 -7.17 1.38
CA ALA A 48 -2.91 -7.63 2.77
C ALA A 48 -3.48 -9.05 2.91
N ARG A 49 -4.57 -9.35 2.20
CA ARG A 49 -5.17 -10.69 2.18
C ARG A 49 -4.26 -11.73 1.51
N LEU A 50 -3.59 -11.36 0.41
CA LEU A 50 -2.62 -12.22 -0.26
C LEU A 50 -1.42 -12.51 0.65
N ALA A 51 -0.86 -11.49 1.32
CA ALA A 51 0.23 -11.67 2.27
C ALA A 51 -0.15 -12.67 3.38
N ARG A 52 -1.35 -12.53 3.96
CA ARG A 52 -1.86 -13.46 4.98
C ARG A 52 -1.98 -14.89 4.47
N LEU A 53 -2.46 -15.09 3.24
CA LEU A 53 -2.64 -16.42 2.65
C LEU A 53 -1.33 -17.09 2.22
N THR A 54 -0.24 -16.33 2.14
CA THR A 54 1.02 -16.82 1.59
C THR A 54 2.16 -16.78 2.60
N PHE A 55 2.77 -15.64 2.83
CA PHE A 55 4.02 -15.51 3.59
C PHE A 55 3.91 -14.84 4.96
N GLU A 56 2.74 -14.24 5.30
CA GLU A 56 2.48 -13.60 6.61
C GLU A 56 1.19 -14.13 7.25
N PRO A 57 1.11 -15.41 7.57
CA PRO A 57 -0.14 -16.02 8.10
C PRO A 57 -0.59 -15.46 9.45
N GLY A 58 0.30 -14.78 10.17
CA GLY A 58 0.01 -14.10 11.42
C GLY A 58 -0.71 -12.75 11.29
N LEU A 59 -0.83 -12.18 10.07
CA LEU A 59 -1.53 -10.92 9.89
C LEU A 59 -3.00 -11.02 10.31
N LEU A 60 -3.46 -10.05 11.10
CA LEU A 60 -4.87 -9.89 11.41
C LEU A 60 -5.55 -9.05 10.32
N THR A 61 -6.62 -9.57 9.75
CA THR A 61 -7.42 -8.88 8.73
C THR A 61 -8.86 -8.73 9.17
N THR A 62 -9.55 -7.70 8.65
CA THR A 62 -10.98 -7.50 8.93
C THR A 62 -11.81 -7.71 7.67
N ASP A 63 -13.12 -7.83 7.87
CA ASP A 63 -14.14 -7.80 6.82
C ASP A 63 -14.28 -6.42 6.13
N GLY A 64 -13.47 -5.45 6.52
CA GLY A 64 -13.60 -4.03 6.13
C GLY A 64 -14.49 -3.23 7.08
N GLY A 65 -15.05 -3.87 8.10
CA GLY A 65 -15.89 -3.30 9.15
C GLY A 65 -15.32 -3.58 10.54
N ALA A 66 -15.96 -4.42 11.31
CA ALA A 66 -15.68 -4.67 12.71
C ALA A 66 -15.32 -6.12 13.07
N LEU A 67 -15.38 -7.06 12.12
CA LEU A 67 -15.06 -8.46 12.36
C LEU A 67 -13.64 -8.78 11.95
N LEU A 68 -12.85 -9.34 12.86
CA LEU A 68 -11.59 -10.01 12.51
C LEU A 68 -11.93 -11.34 11.87
N THR A 69 -11.28 -11.66 10.75
CA THR A 69 -11.60 -12.85 9.96
C THR A 69 -10.41 -13.76 9.80
N ALA A 70 -10.59 -15.06 10.06
CA ALA A 70 -9.60 -16.10 9.81
C ALA A 70 -9.43 -16.35 8.33
N GLU A 71 -10.54 -16.42 7.61
CA GLU A 71 -10.59 -16.78 6.21
C GLU A 71 -10.44 -15.57 5.28
N ALA A 72 -9.96 -15.85 4.09
CA ALA A 72 -9.90 -14.84 3.04
C ALA A 72 -11.30 -14.60 2.49
N ILE A 73 -11.83 -13.39 2.73
CA ILE A 73 -13.11 -12.98 2.15
C ILE A 73 -12.84 -12.43 0.75
N PRO A 74 -13.53 -12.92 -0.31
CA PRO A 74 -13.44 -12.30 -1.62
C PRO A 74 -13.83 -10.82 -1.56
N LEU A 75 -13.20 -9.99 -2.37
CA LEU A 75 -13.48 -8.56 -2.39
C LEU A 75 -14.95 -8.29 -2.76
N GLY A 76 -15.63 -7.51 -1.93
CA GLY A 76 -17.05 -7.19 -2.10
C GLY A 76 -18.03 -8.30 -1.70
N ALA A 77 -17.55 -9.39 -1.14
CA ALA A 77 -18.41 -10.39 -0.50
C ALA A 77 -18.70 -9.99 0.97
N PRO A 78 -19.89 -10.31 1.49
CA PRO A 78 -20.18 -10.13 2.91
C PRO A 78 -19.33 -11.09 3.74
N ALA A 79 -18.91 -10.66 4.94
CA ALA A 79 -18.32 -11.57 5.91
C ALA A 79 -19.37 -12.57 6.39
N ALA A 80 -19.02 -13.85 6.42
CA ALA A 80 -19.82 -14.83 7.13
C ALA A 80 -19.54 -14.71 8.63
N ALA A 81 -20.58 -14.66 9.45
CA ALA A 81 -20.45 -14.59 10.91
C ALA A 81 -19.66 -15.78 11.47
N ASP A 82 -19.79 -16.94 10.84
CA ASP A 82 -19.16 -18.20 11.23
C ASP A 82 -17.63 -18.21 11.05
N GLY A 83 -17.06 -17.28 10.23
CA GLY A 83 -15.62 -17.13 10.02
C GLY A 83 -14.98 -16.01 10.85
N ALA A 84 -15.70 -15.43 11.80
CA ALA A 84 -15.17 -14.34 12.62
C ALA A 84 -14.26 -14.88 13.75
N GLU A 85 -13.01 -14.42 13.81
CA GLU A 85 -12.07 -14.67 14.91
C GLU A 85 -12.31 -13.75 16.11
N GLY A 86 -12.92 -12.60 15.89
CA GLY A 86 -13.18 -11.62 16.93
C GLY A 86 -13.98 -10.42 16.45
N TRP A 87 -14.42 -9.63 17.40
CA TRP A 87 -15.12 -8.38 17.17
C TRP A 87 -14.27 -7.21 17.61
N LEU A 88 -14.06 -6.27 16.67
CA LEU A 88 -13.30 -5.05 16.89
C LEU A 88 -14.24 -3.85 16.75
N PRO A 89 -14.87 -3.37 17.84
CA PRO A 89 -15.79 -2.25 17.78
C PRO A 89 -15.09 -0.96 17.35
N PHE A 90 -15.82 -0.02 16.77
CA PHE A 90 -15.29 1.20 16.19
C PHE A 90 -14.36 2.00 17.13
N ARG A 91 -14.68 2.08 18.42
CA ARG A 91 -13.83 2.75 19.42
C ARG A 91 -12.45 2.11 19.57
N GLU A 92 -12.34 0.79 19.37
CA GLU A 92 -11.09 0.06 19.48
C GLU A 92 -10.15 0.38 18.29
N HIS A 93 -10.71 0.70 17.12
CA HIS A 93 -9.91 1.22 16.02
C HIS A 93 -9.19 2.52 16.39
N LEU A 94 -9.85 3.43 17.12
CA LEU A 94 -9.23 4.67 17.61
C LEU A 94 -8.19 4.39 18.70
N TRP A 95 -8.45 3.41 19.57
CA TRP A 95 -7.48 2.96 20.56
C TRP A 95 -6.22 2.37 19.90
N LEU A 96 -6.39 1.54 18.87
CA LEU A 96 -5.28 0.97 18.10
C LEU A 96 -4.45 2.04 17.36
N VAL A 97 -5.07 3.14 16.91
CA VAL A 97 -4.31 4.27 16.31
C VAL A 97 -3.25 4.80 17.26
N GLN A 98 -3.56 4.89 18.56
CA GLN A 98 -2.66 5.45 19.57
C GLN A 98 -1.66 4.43 20.12
N ASN A 99 -1.94 3.13 20.00
CA ASN A 99 -1.16 2.07 20.63
C ASN A 99 -0.22 1.31 19.69
N GLY A 100 -0.12 1.70 18.42
CA GLY A 100 0.86 1.15 17.50
C GLY A 100 0.66 -0.32 17.11
N ARG A 101 -0.55 -0.87 17.29
CA ARG A 101 -0.87 -2.27 17.06
C ARG A 101 -1.36 -2.58 15.65
N ARG A 102 -1.06 -1.72 14.68
CA ARG A 102 -1.45 -1.94 13.29
C ARG A 102 -0.42 -1.37 12.32
N HIS A 103 -0.31 -1.97 11.15
CA HIS A 103 0.31 -1.38 9.99
C HIS A 103 -0.79 -0.85 9.06
N VAL A 104 -0.70 0.41 8.68
CA VAL A 104 -1.73 1.08 7.88
C VAL A 104 -1.21 1.35 6.49
N MET A 105 -1.91 0.89 5.47
CA MET A 105 -1.67 1.28 4.08
C MET A 105 -2.76 2.23 3.63
N MET A 106 -2.41 3.51 3.49
CA MET A 106 -3.33 4.61 3.17
C MET A 106 -3.14 5.09 1.74
N GLY A 107 -4.15 5.80 1.22
CA GLY A 107 -3.99 6.64 0.03
C GLY A 107 -3.53 8.05 0.40
N ALA A 108 -3.05 8.80 -0.61
CA ALA A 108 -2.75 10.22 -0.51
C ALA A 108 -3.18 10.95 -1.79
N SER A 109 -3.72 12.16 -1.64
CA SER A 109 -4.00 13.06 -2.76
C SER A 109 -2.77 13.87 -3.17
N GLN A 110 -1.87 14.11 -2.21
CA GLN A 110 -0.53 14.63 -2.44
C GLN A 110 0.43 13.94 -1.47
N ILE A 111 1.67 13.71 -1.93
CA ILE A 111 2.79 13.24 -1.12
C ILE A 111 4.04 13.98 -1.55
N ASP A 112 4.89 14.40 -0.57
CA ASP A 112 6.17 15.01 -0.87
C ASP A 112 7.35 14.05 -0.68
N ARG A 113 8.56 14.53 -0.96
CA ARG A 113 9.79 13.74 -0.91
C ARG A 113 10.09 13.11 0.46
N HIS A 114 9.59 13.67 1.56
CA HIS A 114 9.80 13.14 2.91
C HIS A 114 8.62 12.31 3.42
N GLY A 115 7.58 12.14 2.59
CA GLY A 115 6.39 11.36 2.92
C GLY A 115 5.36 12.12 3.74
N ASN A 116 5.42 13.48 3.77
CA ASN A 116 4.27 14.23 4.23
C ASN A 116 3.13 14.01 3.24
N THR A 117 1.92 13.76 3.73
CA THR A 117 0.77 13.46 2.89
C THR A 117 -0.39 14.38 3.15
N ASN A 118 -1.17 14.63 2.10
CA ASN A 118 -2.37 15.45 2.16
C ASN A 118 -3.59 14.66 1.67
N ILE A 119 -4.62 14.65 2.49
CA ILE A 119 -5.97 14.13 2.17
C ILE A 119 -7.07 15.10 2.61
N SER A 120 -6.70 16.35 2.89
CA SER A 120 -7.60 17.32 3.50
C SER A 120 -8.09 18.40 2.54
N VAL A 121 -7.17 19.05 1.81
CA VAL A 121 -7.51 20.21 0.99
C VAL A 121 -6.44 20.43 -0.09
N ILE A 122 -6.85 20.80 -1.29
CA ILE A 122 -5.95 21.22 -2.37
C ILE A 122 -6.06 22.74 -2.52
N GLY A 123 -4.93 23.42 -2.48
CA GLY A 123 -4.81 24.87 -2.49
C GLY A 123 -4.85 25.48 -1.08
N PRO A 124 -4.96 26.83 -0.96
CA PRO A 124 -4.97 27.53 0.33
C PRO A 124 -6.12 27.08 1.23
N TRP A 125 -5.84 26.96 2.52
CA TRP A 125 -6.82 26.47 3.52
C TRP A 125 -8.09 27.33 3.61
N ASP A 126 -7.93 28.64 3.54
CA ASP A 126 -9.01 29.63 3.63
C ASP A 126 -9.85 29.74 2.33
N ARG A 127 -9.27 29.33 1.19
CA ARG A 127 -9.94 29.31 -0.11
C ARG A 127 -9.51 28.11 -0.96
N PRO A 128 -9.89 26.90 -0.59
CA PRO A 128 -9.42 25.70 -1.26
C PRO A 128 -9.95 25.57 -2.69
N LYS A 129 -9.10 25.06 -3.58
CA LYS A 129 -9.52 24.65 -4.93
C LYS A 129 -10.37 23.37 -4.86
N SER A 130 -10.06 22.50 -3.91
CA SER A 130 -10.82 21.28 -3.66
C SER A 130 -10.81 20.95 -2.17
N GLN A 131 -11.98 20.75 -1.58
CA GLN A 131 -12.15 20.18 -0.25
C GLN A 131 -12.15 18.66 -0.38
N LEU A 132 -11.25 17.99 0.36
CA LEU A 132 -11.15 16.54 0.41
C LEU A 132 -11.79 16.00 1.70
N LEU A 133 -11.45 14.74 2.05
CA LEU A 133 -12.06 14.03 3.17
C LEU A 133 -11.70 14.58 4.56
N GLY A 134 -10.67 15.42 4.67
CA GLY A 134 -10.10 15.85 5.95
C GLY A 134 -9.01 14.91 6.46
N SER A 135 -8.29 15.30 7.52
CA SER A 135 -7.11 14.58 8.02
C SER A 135 -7.43 13.19 8.60
N ARG A 136 -8.66 12.99 9.11
CA ARG A 136 -9.10 11.71 9.70
C ARG A 136 -8.08 11.13 10.68
N GLY A 137 -7.73 9.84 10.55
CA GLY A 137 -6.71 9.16 11.37
C GLY A 137 -5.27 9.34 10.89
N ALA A 138 -5.01 10.06 9.78
CA ALA A 138 -3.67 10.14 9.21
C ALA A 138 -2.62 10.72 10.16
N PRO A 139 -2.88 11.79 10.95
CA PRO A 139 -1.89 12.29 11.91
C PRO A 139 -1.49 11.23 12.93
N GLY A 140 -2.45 10.58 13.58
CA GLY A 140 -2.19 9.54 14.58
C GLY A 140 -1.55 8.29 13.98
N ASN A 141 -1.97 7.88 12.79
CA ASN A 141 -1.36 6.73 12.10
C ASN A 141 0.12 6.96 11.85
N THR A 142 0.50 8.11 11.29
CA THR A 142 1.88 8.38 10.90
C THR A 142 2.84 8.57 12.06
N ILE A 143 2.37 8.98 13.24
CA ILE A 143 3.23 9.16 14.43
C ILE A 143 3.23 7.96 15.38
N CYS A 144 2.22 7.07 15.30
CA CYS A 144 2.06 5.97 16.25
C CYS A 144 2.21 4.58 15.65
N ASN A 145 2.17 4.43 14.31
CA ASN A 145 2.12 3.13 13.65
C ASN A 145 3.11 3.07 12.46
N PRO A 146 3.55 1.87 12.06
CA PRO A 146 4.10 1.70 10.71
C PRO A 146 3.05 2.05 9.66
N VAL A 147 3.49 2.80 8.62
CA VAL A 147 2.62 3.25 7.54
C VAL A 147 3.25 2.94 6.19
N SER A 148 2.44 2.45 5.28
CA SER A 148 2.70 2.41 3.85
C SER A 148 1.64 3.20 3.08
N TYR A 149 1.92 3.52 1.83
CA TYR A 149 0.97 4.21 0.98
C TYR A 149 0.70 3.40 -0.29
N TRP A 150 -0.56 3.36 -0.70
CA TRP A 150 -0.99 2.91 -2.01
C TRP A 150 -1.54 4.10 -2.80
N ILE A 151 -0.90 4.41 -3.93
CA ILE A 151 -1.25 5.55 -4.79
C ILE A 151 -1.45 5.03 -6.22
N PRO A 152 -2.70 4.77 -6.65
CA PRO A 152 -3.01 4.07 -7.91
C PRO A 152 -2.68 4.87 -9.18
N ARG A 153 -2.32 6.14 -9.05
CA ARG A 153 -1.93 7.00 -10.18
C ARG A 153 -0.82 7.96 -9.77
N GLN A 154 0.39 7.61 -10.11
CA GLN A 154 1.52 8.51 -9.92
C GLN A 154 1.48 9.64 -10.94
N SER A 155 1.68 10.86 -10.47
CA SER A 155 1.78 12.05 -11.33
C SER A 155 2.38 13.23 -10.57
N PRO A 156 2.90 14.27 -11.24
CA PRO A 156 3.41 15.47 -10.58
C PRO A 156 2.36 16.28 -9.81
N ARG A 157 1.07 15.95 -9.97
CA ARG A 157 -0.02 16.53 -9.15
C ARG A 157 -0.19 15.82 -7.82
N VAL A 158 0.25 14.58 -7.74
CA VAL A 158 0.18 13.73 -6.53
C VAL A 158 1.54 13.72 -5.82
N PHE A 159 2.62 13.52 -6.56
CA PHE A 159 4.00 13.59 -6.07
C PHE A 159 4.49 15.03 -6.23
N VAL A 160 4.33 15.84 -5.19
CA VAL A 160 4.53 17.28 -5.21
C VAL A 160 5.77 17.68 -4.42
N GLU A 161 6.42 18.78 -4.79
CA GLU A 161 7.56 19.33 -4.05
C GLU A 161 7.17 19.63 -2.60
N LYS A 162 5.95 20.13 -2.37
CA LYS A 162 5.40 20.43 -1.06
C LYS A 162 3.89 20.21 -1.06
N VAL A 163 3.39 19.47 -0.07
CA VAL A 163 1.95 19.29 0.12
C VAL A 163 1.27 20.59 0.56
N ASP A 164 0.06 20.84 0.07
CA ASP A 164 -0.71 22.05 0.41
C ASP A 164 -1.12 22.04 1.90
N MET A 165 -1.39 20.86 2.46
CA MET A 165 -1.66 20.64 3.88
C MET A 165 -1.06 19.32 4.35
N VAL A 166 -0.50 19.29 5.56
CA VAL A 166 0.01 18.05 6.17
C VAL A 166 -1.09 17.35 6.95
N SER A 167 -1.63 16.29 6.38
CA SER A 167 -2.55 15.36 7.06
C SER A 167 -1.79 14.23 7.73
N GLY A 168 -0.81 13.65 7.04
CA GLY A 168 0.12 12.65 7.56
C GLY A 168 1.53 13.21 7.62
N VAL A 169 2.26 12.90 8.68
CA VAL A 169 3.58 13.45 8.97
C VAL A 169 4.67 12.64 8.28
N GLY A 170 5.57 13.32 7.57
CA GLY A 170 6.77 12.75 6.95
C GLY A 170 8.00 12.79 7.88
N TYR A 171 9.12 12.24 7.40
CA TYR A 171 10.36 12.10 8.20
C TYR A 171 10.97 13.44 8.63
N ASP A 172 10.96 14.48 7.79
CA ASP A 172 11.48 15.81 8.10
C ASP A 172 10.73 16.46 9.27
N ARG A 173 9.39 16.42 9.20
CA ARG A 173 8.53 17.00 10.25
C ARG A 173 8.53 16.17 11.52
N ALA A 174 8.52 14.84 11.43
CA ALA A 174 8.60 13.97 12.59
C ALA A 174 9.88 14.24 13.39
N ARG A 175 11.01 14.41 12.71
CA ARG A 175 12.30 14.77 13.33
C ARG A 175 12.25 16.16 13.95
N ALA A 176 11.71 17.16 13.24
CA ALA A 176 11.61 18.52 13.74
C ALA A 176 10.70 18.66 14.97
N LEU A 177 9.67 17.83 15.08
CA LEU A 177 8.76 17.78 16.24
C LEU A 177 9.33 17.00 17.44
N GLY A 178 10.45 16.31 17.25
CA GLY A 178 11.15 15.59 18.31
C GLY A 178 10.52 14.25 18.70
N PRO A 179 10.91 13.65 19.85
CA PRO A 179 10.56 12.28 20.24
C PRO A 179 9.07 11.98 20.33
N SER A 180 8.23 12.99 20.62
CA SER A 180 6.77 12.82 20.69
C SER A 180 6.14 12.43 19.33
N ALA A 181 6.77 12.82 18.22
CA ALA A 181 6.30 12.50 16.88
C ALA A 181 7.20 11.48 16.15
N SER A 182 8.49 11.37 16.52
CA SER A 182 9.44 10.51 15.81
C SER A 182 9.64 9.13 16.43
N ARG A 183 9.25 8.95 17.70
CA ARG A 183 9.53 7.71 18.47
C ARG A 183 8.99 6.42 17.82
N PHE A 184 7.78 6.49 17.28
CA PHE A 184 7.10 5.35 16.64
C PHE A 184 6.81 5.61 15.16
N HIS A 185 7.31 6.74 14.64
CA HIS A 185 7.17 7.09 13.24
C HIS A 185 7.94 6.13 12.35
N GLY A 186 7.28 5.57 11.36
CA GLY A 186 7.89 4.63 10.43
C GLY A 186 7.13 4.53 9.13
N LEU A 187 7.55 5.31 8.12
CA LEU A 187 7.03 5.13 6.76
C LEU A 187 7.85 4.03 6.08
N ARG A 188 7.17 2.98 5.58
CA ARG A 188 7.84 1.81 5.05
C ARG A 188 7.92 1.78 3.54
N ARG A 189 6.76 1.84 2.88
CA ARG A 189 6.66 1.74 1.42
C ARG A 189 5.66 2.74 0.86
N VAL A 190 5.95 3.21 -0.35
CA VAL A 190 4.97 3.83 -1.23
C VAL A 190 4.88 2.93 -2.46
N VAL A 191 3.70 2.40 -2.74
CA VAL A 191 3.41 1.59 -3.92
C VAL A 191 2.54 2.42 -4.85
N THR A 192 2.88 2.44 -6.12
CA THR A 192 2.12 3.16 -7.16
C THR A 192 1.80 2.24 -8.33
N ASP A 193 1.18 2.75 -9.37
CA ASP A 193 1.02 2.07 -10.65
C ASP A 193 2.30 1.97 -11.48
N LEU A 194 3.36 2.69 -11.11
CA LEU A 194 4.64 2.71 -11.82
C LEU A 194 5.77 1.97 -11.09
N GLY A 195 5.76 1.95 -9.77
CA GLY A 195 6.85 1.36 -9.01
C GLY A 195 6.66 1.37 -7.50
N VAL A 196 7.73 1.00 -6.80
CA VAL A 196 7.80 0.90 -5.34
C VAL A 196 8.90 1.80 -4.82
N PHE A 197 8.61 2.50 -3.73
CA PHE A 197 9.53 3.44 -3.08
C PHE A 197 9.67 3.12 -1.59
N ASP A 198 10.79 3.54 -1.02
CA ASP A 198 11.03 3.60 0.43
C ASP A 198 11.59 4.97 0.84
N PHE A 199 11.98 5.09 2.10
CA PHE A 199 12.59 6.29 2.66
C PHE A 199 14.01 5.98 3.21
N GLY A 200 14.74 5.10 2.51
CA GLY A 200 16.04 4.56 2.92
C GLY A 200 17.23 5.50 2.68
N THR A 201 17.02 6.78 2.41
CA THR A 201 18.07 7.78 2.31
C THR A 201 18.50 8.30 3.70
N PRO A 202 19.70 8.86 3.87
CA PRO A 202 20.15 9.38 5.17
C PRO A 202 19.26 10.49 5.74
N ASP A 203 18.68 11.32 4.87
CA ASP A 203 17.77 12.40 5.25
C ASP A 203 16.30 11.95 5.36
N GLY A 204 15.99 10.68 5.04
CA GLY A 204 14.63 10.15 5.02
C GLY A 204 13.81 10.65 3.82
N ALA A 205 14.47 10.98 2.74
CA ALA A 205 13.80 11.28 1.47
C ALA A 205 13.38 9.99 0.75
N MET A 206 12.36 10.10 -0.08
CA MET A 206 11.83 9.01 -0.91
C MET A 206 12.89 8.54 -1.90
N ARG A 207 13.02 7.20 -2.01
CA ARG A 207 13.93 6.53 -2.93
C ARG A 207 13.17 5.50 -3.74
N LEU A 208 13.45 5.43 -5.04
CA LEU A 208 12.93 4.38 -5.91
C LEU A 208 13.59 3.05 -5.60
N VAL A 209 12.79 2.04 -5.27
CA VAL A 209 13.23 0.68 -4.93
C VAL A 209 13.11 -0.24 -6.14
N SER A 210 12.01 -0.17 -6.88
CA SER A 210 11.80 -0.94 -8.10
C SER A 210 10.81 -0.27 -9.04
N VAL A 211 10.92 -0.57 -10.33
CA VAL A 211 9.92 -0.20 -11.35
C VAL A 211 9.06 -1.40 -11.70
N HIS A 212 7.81 -1.19 -12.05
CA HIS A 212 6.96 -2.29 -12.50
C HIS A 212 7.36 -2.79 -13.90
N PRO A 213 7.07 -4.04 -14.27
CA PRO A 213 7.37 -4.57 -15.60
C PRO A 213 6.88 -3.64 -16.72
N GLY A 214 7.78 -3.30 -17.66
CA GLY A 214 7.48 -2.41 -18.78
C GLY A 214 7.45 -0.91 -18.44
N VAL A 215 7.85 -0.52 -17.23
CA VAL A 215 8.03 0.90 -16.84
C VAL A 215 9.51 1.23 -16.80
N SER A 216 9.90 2.37 -17.36
CA SER A 216 11.26 2.90 -17.27
C SER A 216 11.43 3.81 -16.06
N VAL A 217 12.67 3.95 -15.58
CA VAL A 217 13.01 4.89 -14.50
C VAL A 217 12.68 6.33 -14.91
N ASP A 218 12.88 6.69 -16.18
CA ASP A 218 12.59 8.03 -16.70
C ASP A 218 11.08 8.35 -16.63
N GLU A 219 10.20 7.37 -16.88
CA GLU A 219 8.75 7.54 -16.70
C GLU A 219 8.39 7.83 -15.24
N VAL A 220 9.02 7.10 -14.29
CA VAL A 220 8.82 7.33 -12.85
C VAL A 220 9.29 8.74 -12.45
N ILE A 221 10.47 9.16 -12.92
CA ILE A 221 11.01 10.52 -12.67
C ILE A 221 10.08 11.59 -13.26
N ALA A 222 9.63 11.41 -14.50
CA ALA A 222 8.72 12.35 -15.16
C ALA A 222 7.35 12.47 -14.46
N ALA A 223 6.91 11.38 -13.78
CA ALA A 223 5.69 11.35 -12.99
C ALA A 223 5.88 11.86 -11.54
N THR A 224 7.07 12.35 -11.17
CA THR A 224 7.43 12.82 -9.82
C THR A 224 7.75 14.32 -9.87
N GLY A 225 7.12 15.12 -9.00
CA GLY A 225 7.27 16.57 -8.94
C GLY A 225 8.41 17.07 -8.05
N PHE A 226 9.33 16.19 -7.64
CA PHE A 226 10.53 16.49 -6.86
C PHE A 226 11.70 15.63 -7.32
N GLU A 227 12.92 15.98 -6.91
CA GLU A 227 14.11 15.19 -7.18
C GLU A 227 14.04 13.85 -6.45
N LEU A 228 14.01 12.76 -7.21
CA LEU A 228 13.86 11.39 -6.71
C LEU A 228 15.22 10.70 -6.60
N ALA A 229 15.53 10.15 -5.42
CA ALA A 229 16.70 9.31 -5.26
C ALA A 229 16.48 7.93 -5.91
N THR A 230 17.44 7.50 -6.75
CA THR A 230 17.38 6.21 -7.47
C THR A 230 18.42 5.17 -6.96
N GLY A 231 19.22 5.54 -5.96
CA GLY A 231 20.34 4.70 -5.51
C GLY A 231 21.55 4.75 -6.46
N THR A 232 22.55 3.88 -6.22
CA THR A 232 23.84 3.90 -6.96
C THR A 232 23.95 2.79 -8.02
N GLY A 233 22.92 1.98 -8.25
CA GLY A 233 22.91 0.86 -9.17
C GLY A 233 21.70 0.86 -10.09
N GLU A 234 21.60 -0.18 -10.91
CA GLU A 234 20.40 -0.43 -11.72
C GLU A 234 19.18 -0.63 -10.82
N VAL A 235 18.09 0.07 -11.13
CA VAL A 235 16.82 -0.09 -10.39
C VAL A 235 16.18 -1.41 -10.82
N PRO A 236 15.92 -2.33 -9.87
CA PRO A 236 15.35 -3.63 -10.20
C PRO A 236 13.89 -3.51 -10.68
N VAL A 237 13.46 -4.54 -11.43
CA VAL A 237 12.05 -4.71 -11.78
C VAL A 237 11.31 -5.34 -10.60
N THR A 238 10.13 -4.81 -10.29
CA THR A 238 9.23 -5.37 -9.27
C THR A 238 8.87 -6.80 -9.64
N ARG A 239 8.96 -7.72 -8.68
CA ARG A 239 8.62 -9.10 -8.92
C ARG A 239 7.14 -9.26 -9.28
N GLU A 240 6.88 -10.10 -10.25
CA GLU A 240 5.52 -10.53 -10.59
C GLU A 240 5.00 -11.57 -9.59
N PRO A 241 3.68 -11.68 -9.41
CA PRO A 241 3.10 -12.76 -8.62
C PRO A 241 3.38 -14.13 -9.27
N ALA A 242 3.72 -15.13 -8.46
CA ALA A 242 3.89 -16.51 -8.90
C ALA A 242 2.55 -17.15 -9.28
N GLY A 243 2.57 -18.30 -9.94
CA GLY A 243 1.36 -18.96 -10.44
C GLY A 243 0.29 -19.18 -9.37
N GLU A 244 0.68 -19.64 -8.18
CA GLU A 244 -0.28 -19.81 -7.06
C GLU A 244 -0.78 -18.46 -6.53
N GLU A 245 0.05 -17.44 -6.47
CA GLU A 245 -0.36 -16.10 -6.07
C GLU A 245 -1.35 -15.49 -7.08
N LEU A 246 -1.11 -15.70 -8.39
CA LEU A 246 -2.08 -15.33 -9.45
C LEU A 246 -3.41 -16.05 -9.29
N ARG A 247 -3.38 -17.35 -9.01
CA ARG A 247 -4.59 -18.12 -8.75
C ARG A 247 -5.37 -17.58 -7.55
N LEU A 248 -4.68 -17.31 -6.44
CA LEU A 248 -5.29 -16.72 -5.25
C LEU A 248 -5.91 -15.35 -5.55
N ILE A 249 -5.20 -14.48 -6.29
CA ILE A 249 -5.73 -13.17 -6.67
C ILE A 249 -6.98 -13.31 -7.54
N ARG A 250 -6.92 -14.14 -8.59
CA ARG A 250 -7.95 -14.23 -9.63
C ARG A 250 -9.18 -15.01 -9.20
N GLU A 251 -9.00 -16.13 -8.52
CA GLU A 251 -10.08 -17.06 -8.21
C GLU A 251 -10.65 -16.92 -6.80
N VAL A 252 -9.79 -16.53 -5.83
CA VAL A 252 -10.17 -16.50 -4.41
C VAL A 252 -10.45 -15.08 -3.93
N LEU A 253 -9.50 -14.16 -4.13
CA LEU A 253 -9.57 -12.84 -3.52
C LEU A 253 -10.37 -11.83 -4.34
N ASP A 254 -10.25 -11.88 -5.67
CA ASP A 254 -10.90 -10.93 -6.57
C ASP A 254 -11.44 -11.58 -7.86
N PRO A 255 -12.38 -12.54 -7.73
CA PRO A 255 -12.96 -13.23 -8.89
C PRO A 255 -13.75 -12.31 -9.86
N LYS A 256 -14.05 -11.09 -9.42
CA LYS A 256 -14.74 -10.07 -10.22
C LYS A 256 -13.80 -9.06 -10.86
N SER A 257 -12.48 -9.24 -10.73
CA SER A 257 -11.44 -8.34 -11.27
C SER A 257 -11.68 -6.86 -10.91
N LEU A 258 -12.10 -6.59 -9.68
CA LEU A 258 -12.34 -5.22 -9.20
C LEU A 258 -11.06 -4.38 -9.16
N ARG A 259 -9.89 -5.02 -9.04
CA ARG A 259 -8.56 -4.39 -9.13
C ARG A 259 -8.36 -3.60 -10.41
N ASP A 260 -8.92 -4.08 -11.54
CA ASP A 260 -8.74 -3.44 -12.86
C ASP A 260 -9.50 -2.10 -12.98
N ARG A 261 -10.40 -1.81 -12.03
CA ARG A 261 -11.04 -0.49 -11.93
C ARG A 261 -10.15 0.55 -11.27
N GLU A 262 -9.23 0.12 -10.43
CA GLU A 262 -8.31 0.99 -9.70
C GLU A 262 -7.03 1.25 -10.52
N VAL A 263 -6.48 0.20 -11.13
CA VAL A 263 -5.31 0.26 -12.02
C VAL A 263 -5.71 -0.21 -13.40
N LYS A 264 -5.65 0.68 -14.37
CA LYS A 264 -5.92 0.32 -15.76
C LYS A 264 -4.74 -0.47 -16.34
N ALA A 265 -5.08 -1.51 -17.11
CA ALA A 265 -4.12 -2.28 -17.89
C ALA A 265 -3.42 -1.41 -18.94
#